data_3ec563410b47c7e1d550caebe48a17ad
#
_entry.id   3ec563410b47c7e1d550caebe48a17ad
#
_cell.length_a   1.000
_cell.length_b   1.000
_cell.length_c   1.000
_cell.angle_alpha   90.00
_cell.angle_beta   90.00
_cell.angle_gamma   90.00
#
_symmetry.space_group_name_H-M   'P 1'
#
loop_
_entity.id
_entity.type
_entity.pdbx_description
1 polymer ?
#
loop_
_entity_poly.entity_id
_entity_poly.type
_entity_poly.pdbx_seq_one_letter_code
_entity_poly.pdbx_strand_id
1 'polypeptide(L)'
;MIRIMKYGEVSNEEIFARSMPTVNVTDAVAEIIRNVRERGDAAVKEYTEKFDKVKTENLLVSPEEMTEALTKTDPEFIAILEKAAANIRKFHSRQVRNSFIINDEPGVVVGQKVIPVDRAGVYVPGGTAPLSSTVLMDVIPAKIAGVKEVILATPPGKDGKIDPSVLAAAKVAGADRIVKAGGAQAIAAMAYGTESVPKADKIVGPGNAFVAEAKRQVYGVVSIDMIAGPSEILVAADGKSNPAYLAADLLSQAEHDKVASAVLVTDSMELAEKVRDELEKQIPQLERSEIARVSIDNNGKIIVADDLKTVIDIANEIAPEHLELCVDNPFDWLDSIRHAGSVFMGRNCPDALGDYMAGPNHTLPTQGTAKFSSPLSVDDFVKKTQYTYFTKEALAALAGDVAAFARKEGLTGHARSALIRTEG
;
A
#
# COMPACT_ATOMS: atom_id res chain seq x y z
N MET A 1 24.53 -9.68 15.34
CA MET A 1 25.32 -9.33 14.14
C MET A 1 24.69 -9.97 12.91
N ILE A 2 24.49 -9.26 11.83
CA ILE A 2 23.88 -9.77 10.60
C ILE A 2 24.64 -10.97 10.03
N ARG A 3 23.90 -11.96 9.48
CA ARG A 3 24.51 -13.20 8.95
C ARG A 3 24.90 -13.01 7.47
N ILE A 4 26.12 -13.42 7.13
CA ILE A 4 26.58 -13.53 5.74
C ILE A 4 26.40 -15.00 5.30
N MET A 5 25.72 -15.21 4.19
CA MET A 5 25.43 -16.52 3.60
C MET A 5 25.89 -16.53 2.14
N LYS A 6 26.51 -17.62 1.71
CA LYS A 6 26.87 -17.80 0.32
C LYS A 6 25.78 -18.60 -0.39
N TYR A 7 25.29 -18.07 -1.52
CA TYR A 7 24.27 -18.72 -2.32
C TYR A 7 24.82 -20.05 -2.88
N GLY A 8 24.04 -21.12 -2.76
CA GLY A 8 24.46 -22.47 -3.15
C GLY A 8 25.17 -23.27 -2.04
N GLU A 9 25.64 -22.64 -0.95
CA GLU A 9 26.20 -23.32 0.21
C GLU A 9 25.19 -23.45 1.37
N VAL A 10 24.15 -22.62 1.36
CA VAL A 10 23.05 -22.62 2.32
C VAL A 10 21.75 -23.02 1.62
N SER A 11 20.82 -23.67 2.31
CA SER A 11 19.56 -24.10 1.70
C SER A 11 18.70 -22.93 1.24
N ASN A 12 17.96 -23.12 0.15
CA ASN A 12 17.01 -22.11 -0.33
C ASN A 12 15.94 -21.77 0.72
N GLU A 13 15.52 -22.73 1.53
CA GLU A 13 14.58 -22.51 2.63
C GLU A 13 15.11 -21.48 3.64
N GLU A 14 16.40 -21.53 3.95
CA GLU A 14 17.04 -20.60 4.88
C GLU A 14 17.28 -19.22 4.22
N ILE A 15 17.72 -19.19 2.95
CA ILE A 15 17.95 -17.95 2.20
C ILE A 15 16.64 -17.16 2.03
N PHE A 16 15.56 -17.86 1.63
CA PHE A 16 14.27 -17.24 1.36
C PHE A 16 13.31 -17.21 2.56
N ALA A 17 13.73 -17.67 3.75
CA ALA A 17 12.93 -17.61 4.96
C ALA A 17 12.51 -16.17 5.26
N ARG A 18 11.23 -15.98 5.62
CA ARG A 18 10.66 -14.69 6.03
C ARG A 18 10.17 -14.76 7.45
N SER A 19 10.31 -13.66 8.18
CA SER A 19 9.68 -13.51 9.48
C SER A 19 8.18 -13.37 9.31
N MET A 20 7.42 -14.28 9.89
CA MET A 20 5.98 -14.20 9.92
C MET A 20 5.51 -13.69 11.28
N PRO A 21 4.57 -12.74 11.35
CA PRO A 21 3.96 -12.37 12.61
C PRO A 21 3.33 -13.60 13.26
N THR A 22 3.73 -13.92 14.49
CA THR A 22 3.26 -15.10 15.22
C THR A 22 1.97 -14.88 16.00
N VAL A 23 1.45 -13.63 16.01
CA VAL A 23 0.29 -13.28 16.83
C VAL A 23 -0.99 -13.55 16.05
N ASN A 24 -1.77 -14.53 16.52
CA ASN A 24 -3.12 -14.75 15.99
C ASN A 24 -4.10 -13.75 16.66
N VAL A 25 -4.58 -12.80 15.88
CA VAL A 25 -5.51 -11.75 16.32
C VAL A 25 -6.92 -11.93 15.74
N THR A 26 -7.17 -13.01 15.03
CA THR A 26 -8.40 -13.25 14.23
C THR A 26 -9.67 -13.11 15.07
N ASP A 27 -9.75 -13.78 16.22
CA ASP A 27 -10.96 -13.77 17.04
C ASP A 27 -11.18 -12.40 17.72
N ALA A 28 -10.10 -11.78 18.18
CA ALA A 28 -10.17 -10.44 18.78
C ALA A 28 -10.64 -9.40 17.77
N VAL A 29 -10.16 -9.46 16.53
CA VAL A 29 -10.59 -8.57 15.45
C VAL A 29 -12.04 -8.85 15.05
N ALA A 30 -12.45 -10.11 14.96
CA ALA A 30 -13.85 -10.47 14.68
C ALA A 30 -14.81 -9.91 15.73
N GLU A 31 -14.43 -9.95 17.01
CA GLU A 31 -15.20 -9.36 18.10
C GLU A 31 -15.31 -7.84 17.96
N ILE A 32 -14.18 -7.15 17.67
CA ILE A 32 -14.18 -5.69 17.44
C ILE A 32 -15.11 -5.32 16.29
N ILE A 33 -14.99 -6.01 15.15
CA ILE A 33 -15.84 -5.76 13.97
C ILE A 33 -17.31 -5.94 14.31
N ARG A 34 -17.68 -7.01 15.00
CA ARG A 34 -19.06 -7.27 15.42
C ARG A 34 -19.59 -6.14 16.30
N ASN A 35 -18.84 -5.74 17.32
CA ASN A 35 -19.23 -4.68 18.24
C ASN A 35 -19.40 -3.33 17.55
N VAL A 36 -18.52 -2.98 16.60
CA VAL A 36 -18.67 -1.74 15.82
C VAL A 36 -19.91 -1.79 14.93
N ARG A 37 -20.23 -2.92 14.32
CA ARG A 37 -21.45 -3.08 13.51
C ARG A 37 -22.74 -2.94 14.33
N GLU A 38 -22.74 -3.43 15.57
CA GLU A 38 -23.93 -3.45 16.43
C GLU A 38 -24.12 -2.13 17.18
N ARG A 39 -23.03 -1.44 17.55
CA ARG A 39 -23.03 -0.31 18.48
C ARG A 39 -22.49 1.00 17.91
N GLY A 40 -22.05 1.01 16.65
CA GLY A 40 -21.60 2.20 15.94
C GLY A 40 -20.49 2.99 16.67
N ASP A 41 -20.65 4.30 16.73
CA ASP A 41 -19.72 5.23 17.39
C ASP A 41 -19.41 4.87 18.84
N ALA A 42 -20.36 4.31 19.58
CA ALA A 42 -20.16 3.94 20.97
C ALA A 42 -19.06 2.87 21.12
N ALA A 43 -19.06 1.87 20.23
CA ALA A 43 -18.00 0.84 20.22
C ALA A 43 -16.64 1.42 19.78
N VAL A 44 -16.61 2.28 18.75
CA VAL A 44 -15.37 2.92 18.30
C VAL A 44 -14.74 3.74 19.43
N LYS A 45 -15.52 4.53 20.17
CA LYS A 45 -15.06 5.32 21.32
C LYS A 45 -14.54 4.45 22.45
N GLU A 46 -15.25 3.36 22.77
CA GLU A 46 -14.84 2.40 23.81
C GLU A 46 -13.49 1.75 23.47
N TYR A 47 -13.31 1.29 22.22
CA TYR A 47 -12.06 0.70 21.79
C TYR A 47 -10.91 1.72 21.70
N THR A 48 -11.20 2.96 21.30
CA THR A 48 -10.21 4.06 21.34
C THR A 48 -9.76 4.34 22.78
N GLU A 49 -10.70 4.40 23.74
CA GLU A 49 -10.35 4.53 25.15
C GLU A 49 -9.54 3.32 25.67
N LYS A 50 -9.93 2.10 25.26
CA LYS A 50 -9.25 0.86 25.68
C LYS A 50 -7.82 0.77 25.15
N PHE A 51 -7.58 1.07 23.86
CA PHE A 51 -6.30 0.84 23.20
C PHE A 51 -5.41 2.08 23.18
N ASP A 52 -5.97 3.22 22.84
CA ASP A 52 -5.22 4.48 22.74
C ASP A 52 -5.17 5.24 24.08
N LYS A 53 -5.91 4.78 25.11
CA LYS A 53 -6.01 5.39 26.45
C LYS A 53 -6.55 6.82 26.44
N VAL A 54 -7.40 7.10 25.46
CA VAL A 54 -7.97 8.44 25.24
C VAL A 54 -9.47 8.35 25.16
N LYS A 55 -10.14 9.11 26.03
CA LYS A 55 -11.58 9.31 25.97
C LYS A 55 -11.89 10.42 24.97
N THR A 56 -12.62 10.07 23.92
CA THR A 56 -12.99 11.02 22.86
C THR A 56 -14.50 11.24 22.84
N GLU A 57 -14.94 12.50 22.88
CA GLU A 57 -16.37 12.84 22.75
C GLU A 57 -16.79 12.86 21.28
N ASN A 58 -15.95 13.46 20.43
CA ASN A 58 -16.16 13.55 19.00
C ASN A 58 -15.11 12.72 18.26
N LEU A 59 -15.59 11.80 17.39
CA LEU A 59 -14.72 11.01 16.52
C LEU A 59 -14.14 11.84 15.36
N LEU A 60 -14.79 12.91 14.95
CA LEU A 60 -14.32 13.75 13.84
C LEU A 60 -13.45 14.90 14.34
N VAL A 61 -12.43 15.22 13.57
CA VAL A 61 -11.65 16.45 13.73
C VAL A 61 -12.51 17.64 13.35
N SER A 62 -12.58 18.65 14.23
CA SER A 62 -13.33 19.87 13.96
C SER A 62 -12.54 20.88 13.11
N PRO A 63 -13.22 21.86 12.50
CA PRO A 63 -12.56 22.98 11.81
C PRO A 63 -11.58 23.77 12.70
N GLU A 64 -11.92 23.89 13.99
CA GLU A 64 -11.09 24.58 15.00
C GLU A 64 -9.83 23.78 15.30
N GLU A 65 -9.94 22.44 15.49
CA GLU A 65 -8.79 21.54 15.66
C GLU A 65 -7.87 21.60 14.44
N MET A 66 -8.42 21.63 13.23
CA MET A 66 -7.64 21.77 11.99
C MET A 66 -6.91 23.12 11.95
N THR A 67 -7.58 24.22 12.29
CA THR A 67 -6.97 25.56 12.31
C THR A 67 -5.85 25.64 13.35
N GLU A 68 -6.07 25.09 14.54
CA GLU A 68 -5.07 25.01 15.60
C GLU A 68 -3.83 24.22 15.13
N ALA A 69 -4.03 23.08 14.50
CA ALA A 69 -2.94 22.22 13.99
C ALA A 69 -2.10 22.95 12.94
N LEU A 70 -2.73 23.62 11.97
CA LEU A 70 -2.02 24.39 10.96
C LEU A 70 -1.21 25.54 11.55
N THR A 71 -1.72 26.17 12.63
CA THR A 71 -0.99 27.25 13.33
C THR A 71 0.22 26.71 14.10
N LYS A 72 0.14 25.47 14.59
CA LYS A 72 1.23 24.81 15.34
C LYS A 72 2.28 24.16 14.45
N THR A 73 1.95 23.86 13.20
CA THR A 73 2.88 23.24 12.25
C THR A 73 3.85 24.29 11.72
N ASP A 74 5.13 23.96 11.70
CA ASP A 74 6.16 24.81 11.13
C ASP A 74 5.83 25.13 9.65
N PRO A 75 5.80 26.43 9.27
CA PRO A 75 5.58 26.83 7.87
C PRO A 75 6.58 26.23 6.88
N GLU A 76 7.83 26.02 7.29
CA GLU A 76 8.86 25.37 6.47
C GLU A 76 8.47 23.90 6.20
N PHE A 77 7.96 23.19 7.23
CA PHE A 77 7.48 21.83 7.04
C PHE A 77 6.24 21.77 6.14
N ILE A 78 5.32 22.73 6.23
CA ILE A 78 4.18 22.82 5.29
C ILE A 78 4.69 22.99 3.86
N ALA A 79 5.68 23.84 3.61
CA ALA A 79 6.27 23.99 2.28
C ALA A 79 6.92 22.69 1.76
N ILE A 80 7.55 21.91 2.66
CA ILE A 80 8.09 20.57 2.34
C ILE A 80 6.95 19.60 1.93
N LEU A 81 5.84 19.57 2.69
CA LEU A 81 4.67 18.76 2.36
C LEU A 81 4.06 19.13 1.01
N GLU A 82 3.96 20.44 0.70
CA GLU A 82 3.45 20.92 -0.59
C GLU A 82 4.35 20.49 -1.75
N LYS A 83 5.67 20.56 -1.58
CA LYS A 83 6.65 20.09 -2.58
C LYS A 83 6.52 18.57 -2.81
N ALA A 84 6.45 17.78 -1.75
CA ALA A 84 6.23 16.34 -1.84
C ALA A 84 4.90 16.03 -2.56
N ALA A 85 3.81 16.69 -2.14
CA ALA A 85 2.51 16.55 -2.76
C ALA A 85 2.50 16.88 -4.26
N ALA A 86 3.25 17.90 -4.68
CA ALA A 86 3.39 18.26 -6.09
C ALA A 86 4.05 17.13 -6.90
N ASN A 87 5.10 16.51 -6.38
CA ASN A 87 5.78 15.38 -7.01
C ASN A 87 4.86 14.14 -7.09
N ILE A 88 4.14 13.83 -6.01
CA ILE A 88 3.16 12.73 -5.97
C ILE A 88 2.05 12.98 -7.00
N ARG A 89 1.48 14.19 -7.07
CA ARG A 89 0.48 14.54 -8.09
C ARG A 89 1.03 14.40 -9.51
N LYS A 90 2.26 14.86 -9.74
CA LYS A 90 2.92 14.76 -11.05
C LYS A 90 3.04 13.31 -11.51
N PHE A 91 3.45 12.41 -10.64
CA PHE A 91 3.59 10.99 -10.95
C PHE A 91 2.22 10.33 -11.16
N HIS A 92 1.35 10.42 -10.18
CA HIS A 92 0.06 9.72 -10.19
C HIS A 92 -0.91 10.23 -11.25
N SER A 93 -0.81 11.49 -11.69
CA SER A 93 -1.61 12.01 -12.81
C SER A 93 -1.39 11.26 -14.12
N ARG A 94 -0.25 10.56 -14.28
CA ARG A 94 0.03 9.72 -15.46
C ARG A 94 -0.68 8.36 -15.42
N GLN A 95 -1.24 7.98 -14.29
CA GLN A 95 -1.94 6.69 -14.10
C GLN A 95 -3.44 6.79 -14.42
N VAL A 96 -3.97 7.96 -14.70
CA VAL A 96 -5.41 8.14 -15.01
C VAL A 96 -5.79 7.36 -16.26
N ARG A 97 -6.81 6.50 -16.14
CA ARG A 97 -7.32 5.68 -17.23
C ARG A 97 -8.50 6.34 -17.92
N ASN A 98 -8.57 6.20 -19.25
CA ASN A 98 -9.69 6.67 -20.04
C ASN A 98 -10.75 5.58 -20.26
N SER A 99 -12.01 5.99 -20.32
CA SER A 99 -13.09 5.19 -20.89
C SER A 99 -12.89 5.04 -22.40
N PHE A 100 -13.40 3.95 -22.98
CA PHE A 100 -13.37 3.76 -24.43
C PHE A 100 -14.71 3.25 -24.96
N ILE A 101 -14.90 3.46 -26.25
CA ILE A 101 -16.06 3.03 -27.03
C ILE A 101 -15.56 2.39 -28.34
N ILE A 102 -16.19 1.32 -28.75
CA ILE A 102 -16.00 0.64 -30.02
C ILE A 102 -17.33 0.66 -30.74
N ASN A 103 -17.36 1.19 -31.96
CA ASN A 103 -18.55 1.32 -32.79
C ASN A 103 -18.22 1.07 -34.29
N ASP A 104 -17.32 0.14 -34.53
CA ASP A 104 -16.81 -0.18 -35.87
C ASP A 104 -17.84 -0.92 -36.74
N GLU A 105 -18.85 -1.54 -36.11
CA GLU A 105 -19.92 -2.26 -36.78
C GLU A 105 -21.22 -1.45 -36.78
N PRO A 106 -21.96 -1.39 -37.91
CA PRO A 106 -23.24 -0.69 -37.98
C PRO A 106 -24.25 -1.22 -36.95
N GLY A 107 -24.79 -0.34 -36.14
CA GLY A 107 -25.80 -0.66 -35.14
C GLY A 107 -25.26 -1.34 -33.86
N VAL A 108 -23.95 -1.45 -33.72
CA VAL A 108 -23.29 -2.04 -32.54
C VAL A 108 -22.47 -0.99 -31.84
N VAL A 109 -22.62 -0.87 -30.51
CA VAL A 109 -21.76 -0.08 -29.66
C VAL A 109 -21.41 -0.88 -28.43
N VAL A 110 -20.12 -1.11 -28.19
CA VAL A 110 -19.62 -1.70 -26.96
C VAL A 110 -18.56 -0.79 -26.34
N GLY A 111 -18.48 -0.77 -25.03
CA GLY A 111 -17.48 0.07 -24.39
C GLY A 111 -17.27 -0.23 -22.93
N GLN A 112 -16.30 0.49 -22.37
CA GLN A 112 -15.96 0.42 -20.98
C GLN A 112 -15.91 1.82 -20.39
N LYS A 113 -16.60 2.00 -19.29
CA LYS A 113 -16.59 3.22 -18.50
C LYS A 113 -15.69 3.03 -17.29
N VAL A 114 -14.72 3.93 -17.12
CA VAL A 114 -13.87 4.02 -15.92
C VAL A 114 -14.50 5.07 -15.00
N ILE A 115 -14.81 4.68 -13.78
CA ILE A 115 -15.47 5.53 -12.78
C ILE A 115 -14.79 5.38 -11.42
N PRO A 116 -14.57 6.48 -10.67
CA PRO A 116 -14.07 6.38 -9.31
C PRO A 116 -15.06 5.66 -8.39
N VAL A 117 -14.57 5.13 -7.27
CA VAL A 117 -15.42 4.78 -6.13
C VAL A 117 -15.99 6.07 -5.52
N ASP A 118 -17.14 6.00 -4.87
CA ASP A 118 -17.75 7.19 -4.29
C ASP A 118 -16.99 7.67 -3.05
N ARG A 119 -16.54 6.72 -2.19
CA ARG A 119 -15.81 7.00 -0.96
C ARG A 119 -14.60 6.09 -0.79
N ALA A 120 -13.48 6.67 -0.38
CA ALA A 120 -12.29 5.94 0.03
C ALA A 120 -11.99 6.20 1.50
N GLY A 121 -11.71 5.14 2.25
CA GLY A 121 -11.13 5.18 3.58
C GLY A 121 -9.61 5.06 3.49
N VAL A 122 -8.89 5.97 4.08
CA VAL A 122 -7.44 5.95 4.21
C VAL A 122 -7.08 5.73 5.66
N TYR A 123 -6.37 4.67 5.95
CA TYR A 123 -5.88 4.39 7.30
C TYR A 123 -4.42 4.81 7.41
N VAL A 124 -4.11 5.67 8.38
CA VAL A 124 -2.74 6.07 8.69
C VAL A 124 -2.41 5.62 10.11
N PRO A 125 -1.38 4.79 10.30
CA PRO A 125 -0.97 4.36 11.62
C PRO A 125 -0.55 5.55 12.48
N GLY A 126 -0.86 5.45 13.76
CA GLY A 126 -0.31 6.31 14.80
C GLY A 126 0.70 5.52 15.63
N GLY A 127 1.23 6.12 16.67
CA GLY A 127 2.10 5.47 17.63
C GLY A 127 3.44 6.19 17.76
N THR A 128 4.55 5.52 17.42
CA THR A 128 5.89 6.06 17.68
C THR A 128 6.35 7.14 16.67
N ALA A 129 5.67 7.25 15.52
CA ALA A 129 5.99 8.28 14.51
C ALA A 129 4.70 8.78 13.83
N PRO A 130 4.55 10.11 13.62
CA PRO A 130 3.48 10.68 12.83
C PRO A 130 3.77 10.49 11.34
N LEU A 131 3.01 9.63 10.64
CA LEU A 131 3.27 9.28 9.25
C LEU A 131 2.55 10.26 8.28
N SER A 132 3.00 11.51 8.25
CA SER A 132 2.48 12.55 7.35
C SER A 132 2.67 12.20 5.87
N SER A 133 3.73 11.47 5.52
CA SER A 133 4.00 10.98 4.17
C SER A 133 2.92 10.02 3.68
N THR A 134 2.49 9.07 4.51
CA THR A 134 1.43 8.12 4.18
C THR A 134 0.11 8.84 3.87
N VAL A 135 -0.18 9.94 4.59
CA VAL A 135 -1.35 10.77 4.26
C VAL A 135 -1.28 11.28 2.82
N LEU A 136 -0.13 11.83 2.41
CA LEU A 136 0.04 12.33 1.04
C LEU A 136 -0.05 11.19 0.02
N MET A 137 0.63 10.08 0.28
CA MET A 137 0.74 8.93 -0.62
C MET A 137 -0.60 8.23 -0.88
N ASP A 138 -1.49 8.18 0.12
CA ASP A 138 -2.75 7.45 -0.01
C ASP A 138 -3.91 8.37 -0.42
N VAL A 139 -3.95 9.61 0.08
CA VAL A 139 -5.04 10.55 -0.22
C VAL A 139 -4.92 11.13 -1.64
N ILE A 140 -3.72 11.51 -2.07
CA ILE A 140 -3.54 12.19 -3.37
C ILE A 140 -3.98 11.31 -4.56
N PRO A 141 -3.61 10.03 -4.67
CA PRO A 141 -4.11 9.17 -5.76
C PRO A 141 -5.63 9.02 -5.77
N ALA A 142 -6.26 8.94 -4.59
CA ALA A 142 -7.71 8.90 -4.46
C ALA A 142 -8.37 10.18 -5.03
N LYS A 143 -7.81 11.35 -4.71
CA LYS A 143 -8.32 12.64 -5.25
C LYS A 143 -8.08 12.76 -6.75
N ILE A 144 -6.95 12.28 -7.28
CA ILE A 144 -6.67 12.23 -8.73
C ILE A 144 -7.63 11.29 -9.45
N ALA A 145 -7.98 10.16 -8.85
CA ALA A 145 -8.99 9.24 -9.39
C ALA A 145 -10.38 9.88 -9.51
N GLY A 146 -10.63 10.96 -8.77
CA GLY A 146 -11.93 11.64 -8.72
C GLY A 146 -12.86 11.12 -7.62
N VAL A 147 -12.32 10.47 -6.57
CA VAL A 147 -13.10 10.06 -5.39
C VAL A 147 -13.73 11.29 -4.75
N LYS A 148 -15.05 11.25 -4.56
CA LYS A 148 -15.81 12.40 -4.05
C LYS A 148 -15.50 12.72 -2.59
N GLU A 149 -15.35 11.68 -1.76
CA GLU A 149 -15.13 11.82 -0.34
C GLU A 149 -14.01 10.86 0.12
N VAL A 150 -12.91 11.43 0.64
CA VAL A 150 -11.79 10.68 1.21
C VAL A 150 -11.81 10.85 2.73
N ILE A 151 -11.98 9.72 3.43
CA ILE A 151 -12.06 9.64 4.90
C ILE A 151 -10.70 9.15 5.40
N LEU A 152 -10.00 10.00 6.15
CA LEU A 152 -8.74 9.65 6.82
C LEU A 152 -9.03 9.18 8.24
N ALA A 153 -8.59 7.99 8.62
CA ALA A 153 -8.64 7.50 9.99
C ALA A 153 -7.23 7.32 10.55
N THR A 154 -6.99 7.89 11.73
CA THR A 154 -5.70 7.79 12.44
C THR A 154 -5.95 7.90 13.95
N PRO A 155 -5.20 7.15 14.79
CA PRO A 155 -5.40 7.22 16.24
C PRO A 155 -5.03 8.58 16.80
N PRO A 156 -5.77 9.07 17.83
CA PRO A 156 -5.42 10.29 18.52
C PRO A 156 -4.21 10.09 19.45
N GLY A 157 -3.47 11.15 19.68
CA GLY A 157 -2.46 11.24 20.73
C GLY A 157 -3.07 11.24 22.14
N LYS A 158 -2.21 11.23 23.16
CA LYS A 158 -2.63 11.19 24.58
C LYS A 158 -3.50 12.36 25.03
N ASP A 159 -3.44 13.46 24.30
CA ASP A 159 -4.26 14.67 24.51
C ASP A 159 -5.62 14.61 23.78
N GLY A 160 -5.92 13.53 23.08
CA GLY A 160 -7.14 13.35 22.30
C GLY A 160 -7.13 14.05 20.94
N LYS A 161 -6.02 14.62 20.53
CA LYS A 161 -5.84 15.31 19.25
C LYS A 161 -4.99 14.48 18.29
N ILE A 162 -5.17 14.75 17.01
CA ILE A 162 -4.27 14.20 15.98
C ILE A 162 -3.02 15.08 15.91
N ASP A 163 -1.88 14.46 15.61
CA ASP A 163 -0.63 15.17 15.44
C ASP A 163 -0.76 16.30 14.40
N PRO A 164 -0.30 17.52 14.71
CA PRO A 164 -0.42 18.67 13.81
C PRO A 164 0.15 18.44 12.41
N SER A 165 1.27 17.69 12.31
CA SER A 165 1.91 17.38 11.01
C SER A 165 1.03 16.48 10.14
N VAL A 166 0.31 15.53 10.74
CA VAL A 166 -0.64 14.66 10.05
C VAL A 166 -1.85 15.46 9.55
N LEU A 167 -2.37 16.39 10.37
CA LEU A 167 -3.47 17.26 9.97
C LEU A 167 -3.04 18.24 8.86
N ALA A 168 -1.81 18.78 8.93
CA ALA A 168 -1.28 19.60 7.84
C ALA A 168 -1.16 18.81 6.52
N ALA A 169 -0.64 17.59 6.58
CA ALA A 169 -0.57 16.70 5.41
C ALA A 169 -1.97 16.37 4.87
N ALA A 170 -2.96 16.11 5.74
CA ALA A 170 -4.34 15.86 5.35
C ALA A 170 -4.96 17.06 4.61
N LYS A 171 -4.67 18.28 5.08
CA LYS A 171 -5.09 19.51 4.42
C LYS A 171 -4.45 19.68 3.05
N VAL A 172 -3.12 19.46 2.94
CA VAL A 172 -2.36 19.56 1.68
C VAL A 172 -2.82 18.50 0.67
N ALA A 173 -3.07 17.27 1.13
CA ALA A 173 -3.54 16.17 0.30
C ALA A 173 -5.00 16.34 -0.17
N GLY A 174 -5.84 17.01 0.64
CA GLY A 174 -7.26 17.25 0.35
C GLY A 174 -8.18 16.17 0.92
N ALA A 175 -7.86 15.60 2.10
CA ALA A 175 -8.78 14.72 2.82
C ALA A 175 -10.05 15.49 3.23
N ASP A 176 -11.22 14.86 3.08
CA ASP A 176 -12.52 15.51 3.31
C ASP A 176 -13.00 15.35 4.75
N ARG A 177 -12.72 14.19 5.37
CA ARG A 177 -13.02 13.92 6.78
C ARG A 177 -11.83 13.28 7.46
N ILE A 178 -11.64 13.59 8.74
CA ILE A 178 -10.58 13.00 9.56
C ILE A 178 -11.21 12.42 10.82
N VAL A 179 -10.97 11.12 11.02
CA VAL A 179 -11.54 10.32 12.12
C VAL A 179 -10.45 10.04 13.15
N LYS A 180 -10.72 10.39 14.40
CA LYS A 180 -9.84 10.17 15.56
C LYS A 180 -10.03 8.76 16.11
N ALA A 181 -9.64 7.77 15.33
CA ALA A 181 -9.69 6.35 15.73
C ALA A 181 -8.61 5.58 15.00
N GLY A 182 -7.95 4.65 15.70
CA GLY A 182 -6.96 3.73 15.17
C GLY A 182 -7.44 2.27 15.13
N GLY A 183 -6.55 1.36 14.75
CA GLY A 183 -6.76 -0.07 14.88
C GLY A 183 -7.91 -0.68 14.09
N ALA A 184 -8.30 -1.89 14.49
CA ALA A 184 -9.37 -2.64 13.84
C ALA A 184 -10.75 -1.95 13.91
N GLN A 185 -11.00 -1.16 14.97
CA GLN A 185 -12.25 -0.42 15.11
C GLN A 185 -12.40 0.69 14.07
N ALA A 186 -11.31 1.35 13.68
CA ALA A 186 -11.33 2.34 12.60
C ALA A 186 -11.63 1.70 11.25
N ILE A 187 -11.00 0.54 10.95
CA ILE A 187 -11.29 -0.24 9.73
C ILE A 187 -12.75 -0.68 9.70
N ALA A 188 -13.29 -1.19 10.83
CA ALA A 188 -14.68 -1.61 10.93
C ALA A 188 -15.65 -0.42 10.73
N ALA A 189 -15.34 0.75 11.34
CA ALA A 189 -16.14 1.95 11.17
C ALA A 189 -16.21 2.41 9.70
N MET A 190 -15.08 2.44 9.00
CA MET A 190 -15.06 2.78 7.59
C MET A 190 -15.73 1.71 6.69
N ALA A 191 -15.63 0.41 7.06
CA ALA A 191 -16.20 -0.67 6.27
C ALA A 191 -17.74 -0.76 6.36
N TYR A 192 -18.31 -0.50 7.52
CA TYR A 192 -19.76 -0.66 7.76
C TYR A 192 -20.52 0.66 7.86
N GLY A 193 -19.82 1.74 8.15
CA GLY A 193 -20.40 3.02 8.52
C GLY A 193 -20.83 3.05 9.99
N THR A 194 -20.83 4.23 10.58
CA THR A 194 -21.38 4.53 11.92
C THR A 194 -22.11 5.86 11.85
N GLU A 195 -22.58 6.38 12.99
CA GLU A 195 -23.26 7.67 13.03
C GLU A 195 -22.37 8.83 12.55
N SER A 196 -21.07 8.78 12.87
CA SER A 196 -20.10 9.81 12.50
C SER A 196 -19.26 9.46 11.27
N VAL A 197 -19.01 8.17 11.02
CA VAL A 197 -18.10 7.70 9.96
C VAL A 197 -18.90 7.14 8.81
N PRO A 198 -18.93 7.79 7.63
CA PRO A 198 -19.59 7.24 6.45
C PRO A 198 -18.93 5.93 6.00
N LYS A 199 -19.76 5.01 5.46
CA LYS A 199 -19.25 3.78 4.85
C LYS A 199 -18.41 4.11 3.63
N ALA A 200 -17.20 3.54 3.55
CA ALA A 200 -16.32 3.58 2.39
C ALA A 200 -16.58 2.41 1.42
N ASP A 201 -16.20 2.58 0.17
CA ASP A 201 -16.21 1.54 -0.87
C ASP A 201 -14.85 0.84 -0.99
N LYS A 202 -13.77 1.55 -0.64
CA LYS A 202 -12.39 1.09 -0.64
C LYS A 202 -11.69 1.56 0.64
N ILE A 203 -10.92 0.68 1.29
CA ILE A 203 -10.05 1.04 2.42
C ILE A 203 -8.61 0.72 2.04
N VAL A 204 -7.73 1.71 2.21
CA VAL A 204 -6.31 1.62 1.88
C VAL A 204 -5.45 2.06 3.08
N GLY A 205 -4.17 1.78 3.01
CA GLY A 205 -3.17 2.20 3.98
C GLY A 205 -2.57 1.07 4.80
N PRO A 206 -1.32 1.25 5.25
CA PRO A 206 -0.58 0.28 6.06
C PRO A 206 -1.10 0.24 7.51
N GLY A 207 -0.77 -0.80 8.25
CA GLY A 207 -1.10 -0.91 9.66
C GLY A 207 -0.53 -2.16 10.31
N ASN A 208 -0.68 -2.25 11.62
CA ASN A 208 -0.23 -3.42 12.39
C ASN A 208 -1.09 -4.66 12.11
N ALA A 209 -0.75 -5.80 12.74
CA ALA A 209 -1.45 -7.06 12.57
C ALA A 209 -2.98 -6.99 12.78
N PHE A 210 -3.46 -6.13 13.69
CA PHE A 210 -4.90 -5.94 13.91
C PHE A 210 -5.57 -5.21 12.74
N VAL A 211 -4.89 -4.23 12.15
CA VAL A 211 -5.38 -3.49 10.97
C VAL A 211 -5.37 -4.39 9.74
N ALA A 212 -4.28 -5.11 9.51
CA ALA A 212 -4.15 -6.06 8.40
C ALA A 212 -5.24 -7.15 8.47
N GLU A 213 -5.44 -7.73 9.65
CA GLU A 213 -6.48 -8.73 9.88
C GLU A 213 -7.89 -8.14 9.73
N ALA A 214 -8.13 -6.91 10.21
CA ALA A 214 -9.41 -6.25 10.03
C ALA A 214 -9.72 -6.01 8.54
N LYS A 215 -8.75 -5.52 7.77
CA LYS A 215 -8.88 -5.38 6.31
C LYS A 215 -9.21 -6.73 5.65
N ARG A 216 -8.53 -7.81 6.04
CA ARG A 216 -8.82 -9.16 5.55
C ARG A 216 -10.26 -9.60 5.83
N GLN A 217 -10.76 -9.35 7.04
CA GLN A 217 -12.12 -9.77 7.44
C GLN A 217 -13.23 -8.94 6.80
N VAL A 218 -12.99 -7.67 6.49
CA VAL A 218 -14.00 -6.81 5.85
C VAL A 218 -13.95 -6.88 4.32
N TYR A 219 -12.94 -7.53 3.73
CA TYR A 219 -12.86 -7.72 2.28
C TYR A 219 -14.09 -8.48 1.76
N GLY A 220 -14.71 -7.93 0.71
CA GLY A 220 -15.99 -8.41 0.18
C GLY A 220 -17.19 -7.57 0.63
N VAL A 221 -17.12 -6.92 1.80
CA VAL A 221 -18.04 -5.85 2.22
C VAL A 221 -17.57 -4.49 1.69
N VAL A 222 -16.27 -4.30 1.69
CA VAL A 222 -15.52 -3.18 1.16
C VAL A 222 -14.31 -3.71 0.42
N SER A 223 -13.83 -3.01 -0.62
CA SER A 223 -12.55 -3.35 -1.25
C SER A 223 -11.38 -2.87 -0.39
N ILE A 224 -10.24 -3.54 -0.51
CA ILE A 224 -8.99 -3.13 0.14
C ILE A 224 -7.86 -3.01 -0.90
N ASP A 225 -6.78 -2.29 -0.57
CA ASP A 225 -5.54 -2.26 -1.35
C ASP A 225 -4.83 -3.61 -1.28
N MET A 226 -4.26 -3.92 -0.13
CA MET A 226 -3.49 -5.13 0.14
C MET A 226 -3.55 -5.50 1.62
N ILE A 227 -3.04 -6.69 1.95
CA ILE A 227 -2.77 -7.09 3.32
C ILE A 227 -1.27 -6.88 3.54
N ALA A 228 -0.92 -5.76 4.18
CA ALA A 228 0.47 -5.40 4.43
C ALA A 228 1.05 -6.26 5.57
N GLY A 229 2.26 -6.75 5.36
CA GLY A 229 3.12 -7.34 6.37
C GLY A 229 4.14 -6.33 6.90
N PRO A 230 5.17 -6.81 7.64
CA PRO A 230 6.31 -6.00 8.05
C PRO A 230 7.05 -5.39 6.86
N SER A 231 7.66 -4.21 7.07
CA SER A 231 8.44 -3.52 6.05
C SER A 231 9.69 -4.31 5.64
N GLU A 232 10.03 -4.25 4.36
CA GLU A 232 11.14 -5.01 3.77
C GLU A 232 11.96 -4.15 2.83
N ILE A 233 13.29 -4.23 2.94
CA ILE A 233 14.21 -3.71 1.94
C ILE A 233 15.14 -4.81 1.45
N LEU A 234 15.39 -4.83 0.14
CA LEU A 234 16.46 -5.59 -0.48
C LEU A 234 17.36 -4.65 -1.26
N VAL A 235 18.64 -4.62 -0.90
CA VAL A 235 19.68 -3.91 -1.64
C VAL A 235 20.41 -4.92 -2.51
N ALA A 236 20.32 -4.76 -3.84
CA ALA A 236 21.09 -5.53 -4.83
C ALA A 236 22.30 -4.68 -5.25
N ALA A 237 23.51 -5.11 -4.91
CA ALA A 237 24.69 -4.29 -5.07
C ALA A 237 25.86 -5.06 -5.69
N ASP A 238 26.61 -4.38 -6.58
CA ASP A 238 27.91 -4.85 -7.06
C ASP A 238 29.05 -4.45 -6.07
N GLY A 239 30.22 -5.07 -6.23
CA GLY A 239 31.39 -4.84 -5.38
C GLY A 239 31.95 -3.42 -5.39
N LYS A 240 31.45 -2.51 -6.24
CA LYS A 240 31.87 -1.11 -6.33
C LYS A 240 31.04 -0.16 -5.49
N SER A 241 29.95 -0.63 -4.88
CA SER A 241 29.05 0.18 -4.07
C SER A 241 29.69 0.59 -2.75
N ASN A 242 29.29 1.75 -2.22
CA ASN A 242 29.82 2.26 -0.95
C ASN A 242 29.16 1.52 0.24
N PRO A 243 29.92 0.77 1.06
CA PRO A 243 29.38 0.00 2.15
C PRO A 243 28.64 0.84 3.20
N ALA A 244 29.05 2.09 3.43
CA ALA A 244 28.41 2.96 4.39
C ALA A 244 27.02 3.41 3.91
N TYR A 245 26.82 3.60 2.59
CA TYR A 245 25.51 3.94 2.02
C TYR A 245 24.55 2.74 2.16
N LEU A 246 25.02 1.55 1.72
CA LEU A 246 24.19 0.35 1.82
C LEU A 246 23.81 0.00 3.25
N ALA A 247 24.70 0.22 4.21
CA ALA A 247 24.37 0.03 5.63
C ALA A 247 23.31 1.03 6.10
N ALA A 248 23.38 2.30 5.69
CA ALA A 248 22.38 3.30 6.02
C ALA A 248 21.01 2.95 5.42
N ASP A 249 20.98 2.48 4.16
CA ASP A 249 19.75 2.07 3.48
C ASP A 249 19.10 0.83 4.12
N LEU A 250 19.90 -0.15 4.53
CA LEU A 250 19.40 -1.30 5.31
C LEU A 250 18.83 -0.87 6.67
N LEU A 251 19.42 0.15 7.31
CA LEU A 251 19.01 0.65 8.61
C LEU A 251 17.75 1.52 8.53
N SER A 252 17.50 2.22 7.42
CA SER A 252 16.29 3.01 7.21
C SER A 252 15.02 2.14 7.37
N GLN A 253 15.04 0.90 6.88
CA GLN A 253 13.93 -0.05 7.07
C GLN A 253 13.99 -0.77 8.41
N ALA A 254 15.20 -1.13 8.89
CA ALA A 254 15.35 -1.85 10.15
C ALA A 254 14.84 -1.07 11.37
N GLU A 255 14.86 0.26 11.32
CA GLU A 255 14.36 1.11 12.42
C GLU A 255 12.82 1.22 12.47
N HIS A 256 12.09 0.78 11.43
CA HIS A 256 10.63 0.84 11.39
C HIS A 256 9.99 -0.06 12.44
N ASP A 257 10.42 -1.35 12.50
CA ASP A 257 9.88 -2.33 13.43
C ASP A 257 10.88 -3.45 13.70
N LYS A 258 10.77 -4.11 14.87
CA LYS A 258 11.60 -5.27 15.25
C LYS A 258 11.46 -6.47 14.32
N VAL A 259 10.35 -6.55 13.56
CA VAL A 259 10.07 -7.59 12.57
C VAL A 259 10.34 -7.17 11.14
N ALA A 260 10.82 -5.93 10.91
CA ALA A 260 11.26 -5.49 9.59
C ALA A 260 12.42 -6.35 9.08
N SER A 261 12.54 -6.49 7.75
CA SER A 261 13.57 -7.29 7.10
C SER A 261 14.47 -6.42 6.22
N ALA A 262 15.77 -6.52 6.42
CA ALA A 262 16.80 -5.83 5.66
C ALA A 262 17.76 -6.85 5.04
N VAL A 263 17.78 -6.94 3.71
CA VAL A 263 18.54 -7.94 2.95
C VAL A 263 19.50 -7.25 2.00
N LEU A 264 20.78 -7.61 2.07
CA LEU A 264 21.76 -7.28 1.03
C LEU A 264 22.00 -8.51 0.17
N VAL A 265 21.98 -8.37 -1.15
CA VAL A 265 22.42 -9.38 -2.10
C VAL A 265 23.53 -8.77 -2.96
N THR A 266 24.70 -9.41 -3.00
CA THR A 266 25.88 -8.87 -3.71
C THR A 266 26.71 -9.98 -4.34
N ASP A 267 27.50 -9.64 -5.36
CA ASP A 267 28.49 -10.51 -5.98
C ASP A 267 29.88 -10.40 -5.32
N SER A 268 30.01 -9.67 -4.20
CA SER A 268 31.29 -9.38 -3.55
C SER A 268 31.28 -9.73 -2.08
N MET A 269 32.07 -10.74 -1.69
CA MET A 269 32.30 -11.08 -0.28
C MET A 269 32.96 -9.92 0.49
N GLU A 270 33.90 -9.21 -0.16
CA GLU A 270 34.56 -8.06 0.46
C GLU A 270 33.57 -6.95 0.80
N LEU A 271 32.63 -6.66 -0.11
CA LEU A 271 31.55 -5.67 0.16
C LEU A 271 30.64 -6.15 1.30
N ALA A 272 30.26 -7.44 1.29
CA ALA A 272 29.42 -8.04 2.33
C ALA A 272 30.01 -7.86 3.74
N GLU A 273 31.31 -8.11 3.91
CA GLU A 273 32.02 -7.94 5.16
C GLU A 273 32.09 -6.47 5.57
N LYS A 274 32.40 -5.57 4.65
CA LYS A 274 32.43 -4.13 4.92
C LYS A 274 31.06 -3.58 5.31
N VAL A 275 29.98 -4.01 4.69
CA VAL A 275 28.60 -3.58 5.05
C VAL A 275 28.25 -4.11 6.43
N ARG A 276 28.56 -5.35 6.77
CA ARG A 276 28.37 -5.88 8.11
C ARG A 276 29.08 -5.00 9.16
N ASP A 277 30.33 -4.64 8.90
CA ASP A 277 31.12 -3.81 9.81
C ASP A 277 30.58 -2.37 9.91
N GLU A 278 30.05 -1.80 8.81
CA GLU A 278 29.38 -0.50 8.83
C GLU A 278 28.05 -0.53 9.60
N LEU A 279 27.27 -1.58 9.51
CA LEU A 279 26.04 -1.74 10.30
C LEU A 279 26.36 -1.67 11.82
N GLU A 280 27.44 -2.34 12.27
CA GLU A 280 27.86 -2.31 13.69
C GLU A 280 28.30 -0.90 14.15
N LYS A 281 28.83 -0.08 13.24
CA LYS A 281 29.21 1.31 13.54
C LYS A 281 28.02 2.27 13.55
N GLN A 282 27.03 2.06 12.67
CA GLN A 282 25.94 3.00 12.46
C GLN A 282 24.75 2.74 13.39
N ILE A 283 24.40 1.49 13.72
CA ILE A 283 23.29 1.17 14.62
C ILE A 283 23.31 1.97 15.94
N PRO A 284 24.45 2.10 16.66
CA PRO A 284 24.48 2.87 17.90
C PRO A 284 24.20 4.37 17.76
N GLN A 285 24.24 4.90 16.53
CA GLN A 285 24.00 6.31 16.22
C GLN A 285 22.53 6.65 16.00
N LEU A 286 21.67 5.63 15.84
CA LEU A 286 20.25 5.80 15.61
C LEU A 286 19.50 6.07 16.91
N GLU A 287 18.51 6.94 16.87
CA GLU A 287 17.59 7.16 18.00
C GLU A 287 16.81 5.88 18.36
N ARG A 288 16.47 5.08 17.32
CA ARG A 288 15.75 3.81 17.44
C ARG A 288 16.67 2.58 17.38
N SER A 289 17.90 2.72 17.87
CA SER A 289 18.95 1.70 17.80
C SER A 289 18.54 0.32 18.32
N GLU A 290 17.73 0.24 19.39
CA GLU A 290 17.24 -1.02 19.95
C GLU A 290 16.30 -1.76 18.97
N ILE A 291 15.47 -1.02 18.25
CA ILE A 291 14.56 -1.61 17.25
C ILE A 291 15.36 -2.11 16.06
N ALA A 292 16.23 -1.24 15.51
CA ALA A 292 17.09 -1.59 14.38
C ALA A 292 18.00 -2.80 14.70
N ARG A 293 18.56 -2.86 15.92
CA ARG A 293 19.38 -3.99 16.38
C ARG A 293 18.62 -5.31 16.33
N VAL A 294 17.38 -5.34 16.88
CA VAL A 294 16.55 -6.55 16.90
C VAL A 294 16.18 -6.97 15.48
N SER A 295 15.80 -6.01 14.62
CA SER A 295 15.49 -6.27 13.22
C SER A 295 16.68 -6.88 12.46
N ILE A 296 17.84 -6.24 12.53
CA ILE A 296 19.07 -6.70 11.85
C ILE A 296 19.52 -8.07 12.35
N ASP A 297 19.52 -8.31 13.68
CA ASP A 297 20.02 -9.56 14.24
C ASP A 297 19.10 -10.76 13.96
N ASN A 298 17.78 -10.54 13.89
CA ASN A 298 16.80 -11.61 13.72
C ASN A 298 16.37 -11.82 12.26
N ASN A 299 16.25 -10.73 11.48
CA ASN A 299 15.63 -10.75 10.15
C ASN A 299 16.58 -10.26 9.04
N GLY A 300 17.70 -9.63 9.43
CA GLY A 300 18.71 -9.17 8.49
C GLY A 300 19.52 -10.32 7.87
N LYS A 301 19.86 -10.19 6.58
CA LYS A 301 20.67 -11.16 5.83
C LYS A 301 21.58 -10.45 4.84
N ILE A 302 22.79 -10.99 4.68
CA ILE A 302 23.67 -10.67 3.56
C ILE A 302 23.86 -11.96 2.76
N ILE A 303 23.48 -11.94 1.48
CA ILE A 303 23.58 -13.08 0.56
C ILE A 303 24.65 -12.75 -0.48
N VAL A 304 25.65 -13.59 -0.61
CA VAL A 304 26.73 -13.46 -1.60
C VAL A 304 26.49 -14.46 -2.71
N ALA A 305 26.35 -13.96 -3.93
CA ALA A 305 26.18 -14.75 -5.15
C ALA A 305 27.45 -14.69 -6.03
N ASP A 306 27.53 -15.53 -7.05
CA ASP A 306 28.72 -15.60 -7.91
C ASP A 306 28.76 -14.48 -8.97
N ASP A 307 27.59 -13.89 -9.35
CA ASP A 307 27.48 -12.86 -10.37
C ASP A 307 26.22 -12.00 -10.18
N LEU A 308 26.16 -10.83 -10.83
CA LEU A 308 25.02 -9.91 -10.78
C LEU A 308 23.73 -10.50 -11.33
N LYS A 309 23.79 -11.41 -12.30
CA LYS A 309 22.59 -12.07 -12.83
C LYS A 309 21.93 -12.88 -11.73
N THR A 310 22.72 -13.66 -10.99
CA THR A 310 22.24 -14.42 -9.83
C THR A 310 21.74 -13.52 -8.71
N VAL A 311 22.36 -12.35 -8.48
CA VAL A 311 21.87 -11.32 -7.54
C VAL A 311 20.45 -10.88 -7.92
N ILE A 312 20.19 -10.60 -9.20
CA ILE A 312 18.87 -10.20 -9.71
C ILE A 312 17.87 -11.36 -9.62
N ASP A 313 18.29 -12.59 -9.95
CA ASP A 313 17.42 -13.76 -9.84
C ASP A 313 16.96 -13.98 -8.37
N ILE A 314 17.87 -13.82 -7.40
CA ILE A 314 17.57 -13.87 -5.97
C ILE A 314 16.60 -12.74 -5.57
N ALA A 315 16.83 -11.50 -6.05
CA ALA A 315 15.94 -10.38 -5.78
C ALA A 315 14.52 -10.63 -6.30
N ASN A 316 14.38 -11.17 -7.52
CA ASN A 316 13.09 -11.57 -8.09
C ASN A 316 12.41 -12.68 -7.28
N GLU A 317 13.17 -13.66 -6.76
CA GLU A 317 12.59 -14.74 -5.95
C GLU A 317 12.11 -14.22 -4.59
N ILE A 318 12.88 -13.33 -3.97
CA ILE A 318 12.47 -12.65 -2.73
C ILE A 318 11.26 -11.74 -2.99
N ALA A 319 11.20 -11.08 -4.14
CA ALA A 319 10.12 -10.14 -4.48
C ALA A 319 9.87 -9.12 -3.34
N PRO A 320 10.86 -8.26 -3.03
CA PRO A 320 10.82 -7.36 -1.88
C PRO A 320 9.83 -6.22 -2.08
N GLU A 321 9.46 -5.59 -0.97
CA GLU A 321 8.74 -4.32 -0.95
C GLU A 321 9.56 -3.21 -1.62
N HIS A 322 10.76 -2.95 -1.09
CA HIS A 322 11.71 -1.98 -1.63
C HIS A 322 12.90 -2.73 -2.23
N LEU A 323 13.22 -2.45 -3.49
CA LEU A 323 14.41 -2.95 -4.17
C LEU A 323 15.33 -1.80 -4.54
N GLU A 324 16.48 -1.70 -3.91
CA GLU A 324 17.54 -0.81 -4.36
C GLU A 324 18.49 -1.54 -5.31
N LEU A 325 18.72 -0.96 -6.47
CA LEU A 325 19.61 -1.51 -7.50
C LEU A 325 20.90 -0.71 -7.55
N CYS A 326 21.81 -0.97 -6.61
CA CYS A 326 23.07 -0.27 -6.41
C CYS A 326 24.20 -0.84 -7.29
N VAL A 327 24.05 -0.72 -8.60
CA VAL A 327 24.98 -1.26 -9.61
C VAL A 327 25.37 -0.22 -10.65
N ASP A 328 26.40 -0.51 -11.45
CA ASP A 328 26.71 0.26 -12.65
C ASP A 328 25.58 0.08 -13.68
N ASN A 329 25.24 1.18 -14.40
CA ASN A 329 24.21 1.19 -15.44
C ASN A 329 22.90 0.49 -15.02
N PRO A 330 22.22 0.92 -13.96
CA PRO A 330 21.07 0.21 -13.41
C PRO A 330 19.93 0.02 -14.41
N PHE A 331 19.82 0.86 -15.44
CA PHE A 331 18.83 0.71 -16.50
C PHE A 331 19.03 -0.51 -17.39
N ASP A 332 20.25 -1.03 -17.50
CA ASP A 332 20.54 -2.27 -18.25
C ASP A 332 19.90 -3.51 -17.57
N TRP A 333 19.58 -3.39 -16.29
CA TRP A 333 18.98 -4.44 -15.48
C TRP A 333 17.47 -4.30 -15.27
N LEU A 334 16.88 -3.14 -15.60
CA LEU A 334 15.48 -2.84 -15.30
C LEU A 334 14.51 -3.89 -15.87
N ASP A 335 14.72 -4.32 -17.12
CA ASP A 335 13.89 -5.34 -17.78
C ASP A 335 14.04 -6.74 -17.15
N SER A 336 15.11 -6.98 -16.39
CA SER A 336 15.35 -8.22 -15.66
C SER A 336 14.65 -8.25 -14.30
N ILE A 337 14.22 -7.08 -13.76
CA ILE A 337 13.45 -6.98 -12.52
C ILE A 337 11.98 -7.25 -12.83
N ARG A 338 11.44 -8.31 -12.25
CA ARG A 338 10.04 -8.73 -12.46
C ARG A 338 9.17 -8.58 -11.24
N HIS A 339 9.77 -8.62 -10.05
CA HIS A 339 9.04 -8.71 -8.79
C HIS A 339 9.69 -7.79 -7.74
N ALA A 340 9.17 -6.58 -7.64
CA ALA A 340 9.48 -5.63 -6.56
C ALA A 340 8.30 -4.69 -6.38
N GLY A 341 8.06 -4.21 -5.17
CA GLY A 341 7.04 -3.19 -4.91
C GLY A 341 7.49 -1.87 -5.54
N SER A 342 8.70 -1.41 -5.22
CA SER A 342 9.34 -0.24 -5.85
C SER A 342 10.81 -0.54 -6.16
N VAL A 343 11.34 0.07 -7.24
CA VAL A 343 12.74 -0.10 -7.64
C VAL A 343 13.46 1.26 -7.61
N PHE A 344 14.50 1.35 -6.81
CA PHE A 344 15.36 2.54 -6.66
C PHE A 344 16.62 2.35 -7.48
N MET A 345 16.82 3.21 -8.49
CA MET A 345 17.75 2.99 -9.57
C MET A 345 19.08 3.70 -9.34
N GLY A 346 20.12 2.93 -8.99
CA GLY A 346 21.50 3.43 -8.84
C GLY A 346 21.85 3.87 -7.43
N ARG A 347 23.15 4.08 -7.19
CA ARG A 347 23.77 4.30 -5.88
C ARG A 347 23.44 5.62 -5.18
N ASN A 348 22.70 6.51 -5.85
CA ASN A 348 22.29 7.82 -5.30
C ASN A 348 20.77 7.94 -5.13
N CYS A 349 20.07 6.82 -5.08
CA CYS A 349 18.63 6.77 -4.98
C CYS A 349 18.22 5.87 -3.80
N PRO A 350 18.38 6.36 -2.56
CA PRO A 350 17.94 5.63 -1.37
C PRO A 350 16.42 5.53 -1.32
N ASP A 351 15.88 4.49 -0.65
CA ASP A 351 14.45 4.28 -0.46
C ASP A 351 13.75 5.49 0.20
N ALA A 352 14.40 6.14 1.16
CA ALA A 352 13.91 7.34 1.81
C ALA A 352 13.58 8.49 0.83
N LEU A 353 14.25 8.57 -0.32
CA LEU A 353 13.88 9.52 -1.37
C LEU A 353 12.50 9.19 -1.95
N GLY A 354 12.20 7.91 -2.13
CA GLY A 354 10.89 7.41 -2.56
C GLY A 354 9.81 7.69 -1.52
N ASP A 355 10.09 7.43 -0.28
CA ASP A 355 9.15 7.59 0.83
C ASP A 355 8.64 9.02 1.00
N TYR A 356 9.47 10.01 0.65
CA TYR A 356 9.14 11.40 0.94
C TYR A 356 9.02 12.29 -0.29
N MET A 357 9.91 12.16 -1.31
CA MET A 357 10.07 13.22 -2.29
C MET A 357 10.00 12.81 -3.77
N ALA A 358 10.23 11.53 -4.11
CA ALA A 358 10.32 11.11 -5.52
C ALA A 358 8.97 11.16 -6.26
N GLY A 359 7.87 10.90 -5.56
CA GLY A 359 6.52 10.93 -6.13
C GLY A 359 5.85 9.58 -6.37
N PRO A 360 6.54 8.47 -6.74
CA PRO A 360 5.96 7.14 -6.70
C PRO A 360 5.44 6.78 -5.30
N ASN A 361 4.42 5.91 -5.24
CA ASN A 361 3.78 5.56 -3.98
C ASN A 361 4.65 4.66 -3.10
N HIS A 362 4.61 4.87 -1.80
CA HIS A 362 5.30 4.04 -0.82
C HIS A 362 4.40 3.01 -0.10
N THR A 363 3.10 2.99 -0.39
CA THR A 363 2.20 1.92 0.06
C THR A 363 2.36 0.75 -0.90
N LEU A 364 3.24 -0.17 -0.53
CA LEU A 364 3.82 -1.18 -1.40
C LEU A 364 3.41 -2.61 -0.98
N PRO A 365 3.39 -3.56 -1.92
CA PRO A 365 3.18 -4.96 -1.61
C PRO A 365 4.38 -5.53 -0.84
N THR A 366 4.10 -6.19 0.29
CA THR A 366 5.08 -6.80 1.18
C THR A 366 5.05 -8.32 1.10
N GLN A 367 5.99 -9.00 1.74
CA GLN A 367 6.03 -10.46 1.91
C GLN A 367 5.95 -11.26 0.60
N GLY A 368 6.61 -10.76 -0.46
CA GLY A 368 6.65 -11.42 -1.76
C GLY A 368 5.39 -11.27 -2.59
N THR A 369 4.38 -10.52 -2.11
CA THR A 369 3.16 -10.28 -2.86
C THR A 369 3.39 -9.40 -4.10
N ALA A 370 4.57 -8.76 -4.23
CA ALA A 370 4.98 -8.08 -5.45
C ALA A 370 5.02 -8.99 -6.70
N LYS A 371 4.91 -10.31 -6.51
CA LYS A 371 4.71 -11.29 -7.60
C LYS A 371 3.33 -11.16 -8.28
N PHE A 372 2.32 -10.56 -7.60
CA PHE A 372 0.94 -10.44 -8.10
C PHE A 372 0.20 -9.17 -7.65
N SER A 373 0.79 -8.36 -6.77
CA SER A 373 0.25 -7.09 -6.30
C SER A 373 1.12 -5.93 -6.79
N SER A 374 0.54 -4.74 -6.83
CA SER A 374 1.20 -3.51 -7.27
C SER A 374 1.23 -2.48 -6.13
N PRO A 375 2.09 -1.44 -6.21
CA PRO A 375 1.98 -0.25 -5.38
C PRO A 375 0.60 0.38 -5.47
N LEU A 376 0.18 1.04 -4.40
CA LEU A 376 -1.06 1.82 -4.41
C LEU A 376 -1.01 2.87 -5.53
N SER A 377 -2.08 2.96 -6.28
CA SER A 377 -2.16 3.78 -7.48
C SER A 377 -3.55 4.38 -7.68
N VAL A 378 -3.71 5.20 -8.71
CA VAL A 378 -5.02 5.72 -9.14
C VAL A 378 -5.98 4.56 -9.52
N ASP A 379 -5.44 3.45 -10.04
CA ASP A 379 -6.24 2.28 -10.43
C ASP A 379 -6.97 1.62 -9.24
N ASP A 380 -6.45 1.77 -8.02
CA ASP A 380 -7.07 1.25 -6.80
C ASP A 380 -8.38 1.94 -6.45
N PHE A 381 -8.57 3.17 -6.90
CA PHE A 381 -9.71 4.02 -6.58
C PHE A 381 -10.73 4.12 -7.71
N VAL A 382 -10.57 3.34 -8.78
CA VAL A 382 -11.50 3.30 -9.90
C VAL A 382 -12.06 1.89 -10.10
N LYS A 383 -13.26 1.83 -10.65
CA LYS A 383 -13.90 0.61 -11.13
C LYS A 383 -14.28 0.75 -12.58
N LYS A 384 -14.48 -0.37 -13.26
CA LYS A 384 -14.82 -0.42 -14.67
C LYS A 384 -16.21 -1.02 -14.84
N THR A 385 -17.05 -0.37 -15.67
CA THR A 385 -18.36 -0.87 -16.04
C THR A 385 -18.41 -1.03 -17.54
N GLN A 386 -18.79 -2.19 -18.01
CA GLN A 386 -19.00 -2.47 -19.43
C GLN A 386 -20.42 -2.07 -19.81
N TYR A 387 -20.60 -1.62 -21.06
CA TYR A 387 -21.91 -1.37 -21.65
C TYR A 387 -21.96 -1.88 -23.06
N THR A 388 -23.14 -2.34 -23.47
CA THR A 388 -23.41 -2.93 -24.76
C THR A 388 -24.74 -2.39 -25.29
N TYR A 389 -24.74 -1.93 -26.54
CA TYR A 389 -25.94 -1.50 -27.26
C TYR A 389 -25.97 -2.13 -28.63
N PHE A 390 -27.14 -2.60 -29.02
CA PHE A 390 -27.40 -3.15 -30.35
C PHE A 390 -28.71 -2.57 -30.89
N THR A 391 -28.72 -2.20 -32.17
CA THR A 391 -30.00 -1.95 -32.87
C THR A 391 -30.78 -3.23 -33.09
N LYS A 392 -32.06 -3.13 -33.47
CA LYS A 392 -32.91 -4.30 -33.77
C LYS A 392 -32.31 -5.13 -34.91
N GLU A 393 -31.81 -4.46 -35.95
CA GLU A 393 -31.21 -5.09 -37.14
C GLU A 393 -29.89 -5.82 -36.77
N ALA A 394 -29.02 -5.19 -36.01
CA ALA A 394 -27.79 -5.82 -35.56
C ALA A 394 -28.05 -7.03 -34.65
N LEU A 395 -29.03 -6.94 -33.74
CA LEU A 395 -29.44 -8.06 -32.92
C LEU A 395 -30.03 -9.21 -33.77
N ALA A 396 -30.88 -8.87 -34.77
CA ALA A 396 -31.49 -9.89 -35.64
C ALA A 396 -30.45 -10.73 -36.38
N ALA A 397 -29.33 -10.13 -36.77
CA ALA A 397 -28.22 -10.85 -37.42
C ALA A 397 -27.54 -11.88 -36.49
N LEU A 398 -27.54 -11.68 -35.17
CA LEU A 398 -26.86 -12.54 -34.21
C LEU A 398 -27.80 -13.39 -33.35
N ALA A 399 -29.10 -13.13 -33.34
CA ALA A 399 -30.04 -13.78 -32.43
C ALA A 399 -30.06 -15.32 -32.60
N GLY A 400 -29.90 -15.81 -33.83
CA GLY A 400 -29.79 -17.23 -34.12
C GLY A 400 -28.59 -17.90 -33.49
N ASP A 401 -27.43 -17.27 -33.58
CA ASP A 401 -26.16 -17.76 -33.02
C ASP A 401 -26.19 -17.72 -31.49
N VAL A 402 -26.71 -16.62 -30.90
CA VAL A 402 -26.92 -16.51 -29.45
C VAL A 402 -27.81 -17.63 -28.95
N ALA A 403 -28.91 -17.91 -29.66
CA ALA A 403 -29.83 -18.97 -29.27
C ALA A 403 -29.22 -20.36 -29.41
N ALA A 404 -28.45 -20.62 -30.48
CA ALA A 404 -27.76 -21.90 -30.69
C ALA A 404 -26.73 -22.13 -29.58
N PHE A 405 -25.94 -21.11 -29.22
CA PHE A 405 -24.96 -21.18 -28.16
C PHE A 405 -25.61 -21.46 -26.79
N ALA A 406 -26.64 -20.68 -26.46
CA ALA A 406 -27.35 -20.83 -25.20
C ALA A 406 -28.00 -22.22 -25.04
N ARG A 407 -28.58 -22.77 -26.14
CA ARG A 407 -29.15 -24.12 -26.12
C ARG A 407 -28.10 -25.21 -25.91
N LYS A 408 -26.89 -25.02 -26.46
CA LYS A 408 -25.76 -25.94 -26.24
C LYS A 408 -25.34 -26.01 -24.78
N GLU A 409 -25.51 -24.91 -24.06
CA GLU A 409 -25.28 -24.81 -22.60
C GLU A 409 -26.53 -25.22 -21.77
N GLY A 410 -27.64 -25.60 -22.39
CA GLY A 410 -28.89 -25.94 -21.72
C GLY A 410 -29.69 -24.72 -21.24
N LEU A 411 -29.33 -23.50 -21.67
CA LEU A 411 -29.92 -22.26 -21.21
C LEU A 411 -31.02 -21.74 -22.16
N THR A 412 -32.18 -22.43 -22.18
CA THR A 412 -33.27 -22.10 -23.08
C THR A 412 -33.91 -20.73 -22.87
N GLY A 413 -33.89 -20.20 -21.63
CA GLY A 413 -34.33 -18.85 -21.31
C GLY A 413 -33.46 -17.78 -21.99
N HIS A 414 -32.14 -17.99 -22.07
CA HIS A 414 -31.20 -17.10 -22.78
C HIS A 414 -31.48 -17.13 -24.28
N ALA A 415 -31.67 -18.33 -24.87
CA ALA A 415 -32.04 -18.48 -26.27
C ALA A 415 -33.36 -17.75 -26.58
N ARG A 416 -34.38 -17.90 -25.74
CA ARG A 416 -35.68 -17.23 -25.92
C ARG A 416 -35.55 -15.72 -25.80
N SER A 417 -34.72 -15.22 -24.86
CA SER A 417 -34.51 -13.80 -24.69
C SER A 417 -33.95 -13.09 -25.92
N ALA A 418 -33.08 -13.74 -26.70
CA ALA A 418 -32.58 -13.21 -27.95
C ALA A 418 -33.63 -13.28 -29.06
N LEU A 419 -34.25 -14.46 -29.29
CA LEU A 419 -35.16 -14.72 -30.39
C LEU A 419 -36.45 -13.89 -30.33
N ILE A 420 -37.05 -13.72 -29.15
CA ILE A 420 -38.33 -12.97 -29.00
C ILE A 420 -38.25 -11.54 -29.49
N ARG A 421 -37.06 -10.93 -29.46
CA ARG A 421 -36.83 -9.57 -29.93
C ARG A 421 -36.77 -9.45 -31.44
N THR A 422 -36.74 -10.58 -32.15
CA THR A 422 -36.69 -10.64 -33.61
C THR A 422 -38.03 -11.15 -34.22
N GLU A 423 -38.99 -11.55 -33.39
CA GLU A 423 -40.29 -12.10 -33.78
C GLU A 423 -41.36 -11.02 -34.07
N GLY A 424 -41.06 -9.73 -33.93
CA GLY A 424 -42.02 -8.62 -34.07
C GLY A 424 -41.63 -7.55 -35.08
#